data_6dca5fae58f6456ef73780878701349f
#
_entry.id   6dca5fae58f6456ef73780878701349f
#
_cell.length_a   1.000
_cell.length_b   1.000
_cell.length_c   1.000
_cell.angle_alpha   90.00
_cell.angle_beta   90.00
_cell.angle_gamma   90.00
#
_symmetry.space_group_name_H-M   'P 1'
#
loop_
_entity.id
_entity.type
_entity.pdbx_description
1 polymer ?
#
loop_
_entity_poly.entity_id
_entity_poly.type
_entity_poly.pdbx_seq_one_letter_code
_entity_poly.pdbx_strand_id
1 'polypeptide(L)'
;MHSIAKFIALIFFLFLQGCGTLDSKTILINVGDDKQKVIETMGTPDDRQLQGKLEAWQYCVSGAGFGYNDHKIIWFNSGFVTGISSYKSHQTGCVGGIRAVSWQSAPDYVLETRSR
;
A
#
# COMPACT_ATOMS: atom_id res chain seq x y z
N MET A 1 13.20 -15.50 -38.66
CA MET A 1 13.35 -14.08 -38.29
C MET A 1 12.10 -13.47 -37.68
N HIS A 2 10.92 -13.71 -38.22
CA HIS A 2 9.68 -13.16 -37.65
C HIS A 2 9.40 -13.62 -36.21
N SER A 3 9.77 -14.84 -35.87
CA SER A 3 9.55 -15.39 -34.52
C SER A 3 10.44 -14.71 -33.47
N ILE A 4 11.64 -14.28 -33.84
CA ILE A 4 12.56 -13.61 -32.91
C ILE A 4 12.05 -12.21 -32.59
N ALA A 5 11.55 -11.47 -33.57
CA ALA A 5 11.00 -10.14 -33.36
C ALA A 5 9.78 -10.18 -32.45
N LYS A 6 8.92 -11.17 -32.62
CA LYS A 6 7.75 -11.37 -31.75
C LYS A 6 8.16 -11.73 -30.32
N PHE A 7 9.20 -12.51 -30.17
CA PHE A 7 9.71 -12.91 -28.88
C PHE A 7 10.29 -11.73 -28.11
N ILE A 8 11.06 -10.88 -28.80
CA ILE A 8 11.62 -9.67 -28.19
C ILE A 8 10.52 -8.69 -27.77
N ALA A 9 9.51 -8.51 -28.61
CA ALA A 9 8.36 -7.65 -28.27
C ALA A 9 7.60 -8.15 -27.04
N LEU A 10 7.46 -9.47 -26.91
CA LEU A 10 6.79 -10.06 -25.75
C LEU A 10 7.58 -9.85 -24.46
N ILE A 11 8.90 -10.01 -24.51
CA ILE A 11 9.77 -9.78 -23.35
C ILE A 11 9.69 -8.31 -22.93
N PHE A 12 9.74 -7.39 -23.87
CA PHE A 12 9.63 -5.96 -23.59
C PHE A 12 8.30 -5.62 -22.92
N PHE A 13 7.22 -6.22 -23.37
CA PHE A 13 5.89 -6.01 -22.81
C PHE A 13 5.81 -6.51 -21.36
N LEU A 14 6.46 -7.63 -21.05
CA LEU A 14 6.51 -8.16 -19.68
C LEU A 14 7.25 -7.23 -18.72
N PHE A 15 8.32 -6.58 -19.18
CA PHE A 15 9.05 -5.62 -18.36
C PHE A 15 8.19 -4.40 -18.00
N LEU A 16 7.33 -3.94 -18.89
CA LEU A 16 6.46 -2.80 -18.63
C LEU A 16 5.42 -3.08 -17.56
N GLN A 17 5.02 -4.33 -17.39
CA GLN A 17 4.01 -4.70 -16.38
C GLN A 17 4.55 -4.76 -14.96
N GLY A 18 5.86 -4.77 -14.78
CA GLY A 18 6.48 -4.88 -13.46
C GLY A 18 6.69 -3.58 -12.71
N CYS A 19 6.24 -2.45 -13.26
CA CYS A 19 6.60 -1.14 -12.74
C CYS A 19 5.49 -0.47 -11.92
N GLY A 20 4.63 -1.24 -11.24
CA GLY A 20 3.61 -0.68 -10.35
C GLY A 20 4.24 -0.10 -9.08
N THR A 21 3.85 1.12 -8.72
CA THR A 21 4.29 1.77 -7.49
C THR A 21 3.22 1.59 -6.41
N LEU A 22 3.58 1.88 -5.15
CA LEU A 22 2.59 1.87 -4.08
C LEU A 22 1.48 2.91 -4.34
N ASP A 23 1.85 4.07 -4.87
CA ASP A 23 0.86 5.11 -5.15
C ASP A 23 -0.17 4.65 -6.18
N SER A 24 0.26 3.95 -7.23
CA SER A 24 -0.67 3.46 -8.25
C SER A 24 -1.61 2.38 -7.72
N LYS A 25 -1.23 1.68 -6.68
CA LYS A 25 -2.07 0.67 -6.04
C LYS A 25 -2.97 1.27 -4.98
N THR A 26 -2.45 2.17 -4.15
CA THR A 26 -3.24 2.76 -3.06
C THR A 26 -4.38 3.63 -3.58
N ILE A 27 -4.24 4.23 -4.75
CA ILE A 27 -5.32 5.02 -5.34
C ILE A 27 -6.56 4.18 -5.65
N LEU A 28 -6.40 2.88 -5.74
CA LEU A 28 -7.50 1.94 -5.99
C LEU A 28 -8.23 1.52 -4.72
N ILE A 29 -7.70 1.88 -3.55
CA ILE A 29 -8.30 1.55 -2.26
C ILE A 29 -9.20 2.68 -1.82
N ASN A 30 -10.42 2.36 -1.42
CA ASN A 30 -11.41 3.33 -0.99
C ASN A 30 -11.84 3.08 0.44
N VAL A 31 -12.26 4.12 1.14
CA VAL A 31 -12.91 3.98 2.44
C VAL A 31 -14.12 3.07 2.28
N GLY A 32 -14.24 2.10 3.17
CA GLY A 32 -15.29 1.10 3.11
C GLY A 32 -14.91 -0.20 2.42
N ASP A 33 -13.76 -0.26 1.74
CA ASP A 33 -13.28 -1.51 1.17
C ASP A 33 -12.96 -2.51 2.28
N ASP A 34 -13.19 -3.80 2.03
CA ASP A 34 -12.86 -4.84 2.99
C ASP A 34 -11.40 -5.29 2.83
N LYS A 35 -10.96 -6.14 3.75
CA LYS A 35 -9.59 -6.65 3.74
C LYS A 35 -9.28 -7.45 2.49
N GLN A 36 -10.24 -8.18 1.96
CA GLN A 36 -10.05 -8.99 0.76
C GLN A 36 -9.70 -8.10 -0.43
N LYS A 37 -10.40 -6.99 -0.58
CA LYS A 37 -10.12 -6.01 -1.63
C LYS A 37 -8.70 -5.46 -1.51
N VAL A 38 -8.26 -5.17 -0.29
CA VAL A 38 -6.90 -4.66 -0.05
C VAL A 38 -5.85 -5.72 -0.39
N ILE A 39 -6.07 -6.96 0.00
CA ILE A 39 -5.15 -8.06 -0.35
C ILE A 39 -5.07 -8.24 -1.87
N GLU A 40 -6.19 -8.19 -2.57
CA GLU A 40 -6.22 -8.34 -4.03
C GLU A 40 -5.49 -7.20 -4.73
N THR A 41 -5.55 -6.00 -4.19
CA THR A 41 -4.96 -4.80 -4.79
C THR A 41 -3.50 -4.61 -4.38
N MET A 42 -3.21 -4.75 -3.09
CA MET A 42 -1.90 -4.42 -2.52
C MET A 42 -1.04 -5.64 -2.21
N GLY A 43 -1.63 -6.81 -2.09
CA GLY A 43 -0.94 -8.01 -1.63
C GLY A 43 -0.86 -8.08 -0.11
N THR A 44 -0.02 -8.97 0.39
CA THR A 44 0.19 -9.14 1.82
C THR A 44 0.96 -7.95 2.38
N PRO A 45 0.53 -7.36 3.50
CA PRO A 45 1.26 -6.25 4.10
C PRO A 45 2.61 -6.68 4.68
N ASP A 46 3.55 -5.74 4.72
CA ASP A 46 4.86 -5.96 5.32
C ASP A 46 4.79 -5.95 6.85
N ASP A 47 3.80 -5.27 7.40
CA ASP A 47 3.60 -5.17 8.85
C ASP A 47 2.11 -5.02 9.13
N ARG A 48 1.68 -5.57 10.26
CA ARG A 48 0.29 -5.53 10.69
C ARG A 48 0.22 -5.28 12.18
N GLN A 49 -0.49 -4.26 12.58
CA GLN A 49 -0.67 -3.88 13.98
C GLN A 49 -2.15 -3.84 14.32
N LEU A 50 -2.49 -4.20 15.54
CA LEU A 50 -3.87 -4.37 15.97
C LEU A 50 -4.08 -3.71 17.33
N GLN A 51 -5.21 -3.03 17.47
CA GLN A 51 -5.66 -2.52 18.76
C GLN A 51 -7.19 -2.53 18.79
N GLY A 52 -7.77 -3.53 19.46
CA GLY A 52 -9.22 -3.70 19.48
C GLY A 52 -9.77 -3.94 18.08
N LYS A 53 -10.70 -3.10 17.66
CA LYS A 53 -11.28 -3.16 16.31
C LYS A 53 -10.43 -2.46 15.28
N LEU A 54 -9.40 -1.73 15.69
CA LEU A 54 -8.53 -0.98 14.81
C LEU A 54 -7.39 -1.87 14.34
N GLU A 55 -7.04 -1.69 13.08
CA GLU A 55 -5.96 -2.44 12.46
C GLU A 55 -5.21 -1.52 11.51
N ALA A 56 -3.89 -1.67 11.44
CA ALA A 56 -3.07 -0.88 10.55
C ALA A 56 -2.16 -1.83 9.78
N TRP A 57 -2.31 -1.84 8.46
CA TRP A 57 -1.46 -2.62 7.57
C TRP A 57 -0.45 -1.69 6.92
N GLN A 58 0.83 -2.01 7.02
CA GLN A 58 1.88 -1.21 6.42
C GLN A 58 2.47 -1.90 5.21
N TYR A 59 2.65 -1.12 4.16
CA TYR A 59 3.32 -1.52 2.93
C TYR A 59 4.51 -0.61 2.71
N CYS A 60 5.63 -1.15 2.25
CA CYS A 60 6.83 -0.36 2.05
C CYS A 60 7.53 -0.73 0.76
N VAL A 61 8.00 0.28 0.04
CA VAL A 61 8.90 0.11 -1.11
C VAL A 61 10.16 0.90 -0.83
N SER A 62 11.32 0.22 -0.93
CA SER A 62 12.60 0.89 -0.76
C SER A 62 13.09 1.46 -2.08
N GLY A 63 13.90 2.52 -2.00
CA GLY A 63 14.49 3.15 -3.17
C GLY A 63 13.51 3.95 -4.00
N ALA A 64 12.36 4.32 -3.44
CA ALA A 64 11.39 5.14 -4.15
C ALA A 64 11.94 6.56 -4.29
N GLY A 65 12.26 6.98 -5.51
CA GLY A 65 12.83 8.30 -5.74
C GLY A 65 14.27 8.41 -5.25
N PHE A 66 14.60 9.38 -4.42
CA PHE A 66 15.96 9.79 -4.11
C PHE A 66 16.49 9.20 -2.80
N GLY A 67 16.42 7.87 -2.67
CA GLY A 67 17.07 7.19 -1.55
C GLY A 67 16.25 7.14 -0.27
N TYR A 68 14.94 7.22 -0.37
CA TYR A 68 14.06 7.00 0.78
C TYR A 68 13.16 5.79 0.54
N ASN A 69 12.59 5.29 1.64
CA ASN A 69 11.57 4.26 1.61
C ASN A 69 10.19 4.91 1.70
N ASP A 70 9.27 4.47 0.85
CA ASP A 70 7.88 4.95 0.88
C ASP A 70 7.04 3.96 1.66
N HIS A 71 6.39 4.42 2.72
CA HIS A 71 5.53 3.62 3.57
C HIS A 71 4.09 4.08 3.45
N LYS A 72 3.19 3.12 3.26
CA LYS A 72 1.74 3.37 3.26
C LYS A 72 1.11 2.60 4.40
N ILE A 73 0.21 3.23 5.12
CA ILE A 73 -0.57 2.60 6.18
C ILE A 73 -2.02 2.57 5.73
N ILE A 74 -2.57 1.38 5.61
CA ILE A 74 -4.00 1.20 5.36
C ILE A 74 -4.65 0.98 6.72
N TRP A 75 -5.55 1.89 7.09
CA TRP A 75 -6.25 1.83 8.37
C TRP A 75 -7.58 1.12 8.21
N PHE A 76 -7.88 0.24 9.15
CA PHE A 76 -9.14 -0.50 9.20
C PHE A 76 -9.83 -0.28 10.54
N ASN A 77 -11.14 -0.27 10.51
CA ASN A 77 -11.98 -0.38 11.70
C ASN A 77 -13.02 -1.45 11.42
N SER A 78 -13.07 -2.47 12.30
CA SER A 78 -14.01 -3.59 12.16
C SER A 78 -13.92 -4.29 10.79
N GLY A 79 -12.73 -4.30 10.21
CA GLY A 79 -12.47 -5.00 8.95
C GLY A 79 -12.66 -4.19 7.69
N PHE A 80 -12.97 -2.90 7.80
CA PHE A 80 -13.18 -2.03 6.65
C PHE A 80 -12.22 -0.85 6.67
N VAL A 81 -11.76 -0.46 5.49
CA VAL A 81 -10.81 0.65 5.34
C VAL A 81 -11.45 1.95 5.81
N THR A 82 -10.73 2.69 6.66
CA THR A 82 -11.14 4.01 7.12
C THR A 82 -10.25 5.12 6.59
N GLY A 83 -9.08 4.80 6.07
CA GLY A 83 -8.21 5.80 5.48
C GLY A 83 -6.84 5.23 5.17
N ILE A 84 -6.01 6.08 4.58
CA ILE A 84 -4.64 5.76 4.18
C ILE A 84 -3.74 6.88 4.64
N SER A 85 -2.62 6.53 5.27
CA SER A 85 -1.58 7.48 5.64
C SER A 85 -0.28 7.08 4.96
N SER A 86 0.67 7.99 4.86
CA SER A 86 1.99 7.69 4.33
C SER A 86 3.06 8.41 5.12
N TYR A 87 4.25 7.80 5.13
CA TYR A 87 5.44 8.42 5.70
C TYR A 87 6.67 7.91 4.95
N LYS A 88 7.80 8.56 5.16
CA LYS A 88 9.07 8.20 4.54
C LYS A 88 10.09 7.83 5.61
N SER A 89 10.97 6.91 5.27
CA SER A 89 12.13 6.61 6.09
C SER A 89 13.38 6.64 5.21
N HIS A 90 14.52 6.91 5.84
CA HIS A 90 15.78 7.11 5.10
C HIS A 90 16.82 6.04 5.42
N GLN A 91 16.42 4.98 6.09
CA GLN A 91 17.27 3.85 6.41
C GLN A 91 17.43 2.96 5.18
N THR A 92 18.48 2.14 5.18
CA THR A 92 18.68 1.17 4.11
C THR A 92 17.64 0.05 4.24
N GLY A 93 16.74 -0.03 3.26
CA GLY A 93 15.70 -1.03 3.21
C GLY A 93 14.50 -0.68 4.10
N CYS A 94 13.42 -1.40 3.90
CA CYS A 94 12.14 -1.15 4.56
C CYS A 94 12.10 -1.60 6.02
N VAL A 95 12.76 -2.71 6.34
CA VAL A 95 12.56 -3.41 7.62
C VAL A 95 12.85 -2.51 8.82
N GLY A 96 13.96 -1.80 8.80
CA GLY A 96 14.31 -0.91 9.91
C GLY A 96 13.53 0.39 9.94
N GLY A 97 12.77 0.69 8.89
CA GLY A 97 12.01 1.92 8.79
C GLY A 97 10.53 1.78 9.20
N ILE A 98 10.06 0.56 9.41
CA ILE A 98 8.67 0.35 9.82
C ILE A 98 8.50 0.82 11.27
N ARG A 99 7.51 1.68 11.49
CA ARG A 99 7.26 2.30 12.79
C ARG A 99 6.04 1.72 13.46
N ALA A 100 6.04 1.75 14.79
CA ALA A 100 4.81 1.54 15.53
C ALA A 100 3.82 2.66 15.18
N VAL A 101 2.56 2.31 14.90
CA VAL A 101 1.57 3.31 14.54
C VAL A 101 1.07 4.04 15.78
N SER A 102 0.68 5.31 15.59
CA SER A 102 -0.04 6.06 16.60
C SER A 102 -1.53 5.85 16.39
N TRP A 103 -2.17 5.17 17.31
CA TRP A 103 -3.62 4.89 17.18
C TRP A 103 -4.47 6.15 17.25
N GLN A 104 -3.95 7.21 17.83
CA GLN A 104 -4.60 8.51 17.84
C GLN A 104 -4.65 9.14 16.44
N SER A 105 -3.78 8.70 15.54
CA SER A 105 -3.76 9.16 14.16
C SER A 105 -4.69 8.35 13.26
N ALA A 106 -5.30 7.29 13.76
CA ALA A 106 -6.24 6.48 12.99
C ALA A 106 -7.43 7.34 12.56
N PRO A 107 -7.84 7.30 11.28
CA PRO A 107 -8.99 8.06 10.82
C PRO A 107 -10.25 7.65 11.56
N ASP A 108 -11.09 8.64 11.87
CA ASP A 108 -12.37 8.41 12.53
C ASP A 108 -13.42 8.12 11.46
N TYR A 109 -13.85 6.89 11.39
CA TYR A 109 -14.82 6.47 10.39
C TYR A 109 -16.16 7.20 10.53
N VAL A 110 -16.52 7.56 11.74
CA VAL A 110 -17.79 8.23 12.00
C VAL A 110 -17.87 9.57 11.28
N LEU A 111 -16.77 10.26 11.15
CA LEU A 111 -16.72 11.55 10.46
C LEU A 111 -17.08 11.42 8.98
N GLU A 112 -16.78 10.28 8.38
CA GLU A 112 -17.01 10.07 6.96
C GLU A 112 -18.48 9.88 6.64
N THR A 113 -19.26 9.38 7.57
CA THR A 113 -20.68 9.11 7.33
C THR A 113 -21.56 10.31 7.59
N ARG A 114 -20.99 11.37 8.09
CA ARG A 114 -21.75 12.53 8.52
C ARG A 114 -22.07 13.51 7.41
N SER A 115 -21.85 13.12 6.24
CA SER A 115 -21.96 14.01 5.13
C SER A 115 -23.30 14.56 4.94
N ARG A 116 -23.84 15.40 5.08
CA ARG A 116 -25.01 16.08 4.54
C ARG A 116 -26.24 15.25 4.47
#